data_2d7bffb01e6476a49376112de0f930f1
#
_entry.id   2d7bffb01e6476a49376112de0f930f1
#
_cell.length_a   1.000
_cell.length_b   1.000
_cell.length_c   1.000
_cell.angle_alpha   90.00
_cell.angle_beta   90.00
_cell.angle_gamma   90.00
#
_symmetry.space_group_name_H-M   'P 1'
#
loop_
_entity.id
_entity.type
_entity.pdbx_description
1 polymer ?
#
loop_
_entity_poly.entity_id
_entity_poly.type
_entity_poly.pdbx_seq_one_letter_code
_entity_poly.pdbx_strand_id
1 'polypeptide(L)'
;RVLLLRLSAEEQVLVVTLHHIVSDGWSTPIMVEELMQFYAGYREGRAVELEPLPIQYADYALWQRSWMEAGERERQLAYWRQQLGGEQPVLELPTDRPRPSVQSPAGDSLQVELGEDLGRSLKQLAQQQGVTLFMLLLASFQTLLHRYSGQPEIRVGVPIANR
;
A
#
# COMPACT_ATOMS: atom_id res chain seq x y z
N ARG A 1 17.45 10.89 1.62
CA ARG A 1 18.15 11.80 2.53
C ARG A 1 18.01 11.31 3.95
N VAL A 2 19.05 11.47 4.76
CA VAL A 2 19.03 11.07 6.17
C VAL A 2 19.43 12.28 7.01
N LEU A 3 18.70 12.52 8.09
CA LEU A 3 18.97 13.59 9.05
C LEU A 3 18.85 13.00 10.46
N LEU A 4 19.87 13.20 11.28
CA LEU A 4 19.84 12.87 12.70
C LEU A 4 19.67 14.17 13.50
N LEU A 5 18.55 14.26 14.20
CA LEU A 5 18.23 15.35 15.10
C LEU A 5 18.57 14.93 16.53
N ARG A 6 19.40 15.70 17.21
CA ARG A 6 19.68 15.50 18.63
C ARG A 6 18.81 16.45 19.45
N LEU A 7 17.83 15.90 20.16
CA LEU A 7 16.92 16.68 21.00
C LEU A 7 17.49 16.88 22.41
N SER A 8 18.18 15.85 22.93
CA SER A 8 18.88 15.90 24.22
C SER A 8 20.13 15.03 24.19
N ALA A 9 20.77 14.82 25.33
CA ALA A 9 21.90 13.90 25.44
C ALA A 9 21.50 12.44 25.22
N GLU A 10 20.26 12.10 25.53
CA GLU A 10 19.71 10.72 25.51
C GLU A 10 18.63 10.52 24.45
N GLU A 11 18.15 11.59 23.81
CA GLU A 11 17.07 11.55 22.85
C GLU A 11 17.52 12.05 21.49
N GLN A 12 17.36 11.19 20.48
CA GLN A 12 17.71 11.49 19.10
C GLN A 12 16.60 10.99 18.18
N VAL A 13 16.34 11.73 17.11
CA VAL A 13 15.36 11.38 16.08
C VAL A 13 16.07 11.21 14.75
N LEU A 14 15.98 10.02 14.17
CA LEU A 14 16.46 9.74 12.83
C LEU A 14 15.32 9.98 11.83
N VAL A 15 15.49 10.97 10.95
CA VAL A 15 14.56 11.25 9.85
C VAL A 15 15.13 10.69 8.56
N VAL A 16 14.42 9.75 7.95
CA VAL A 16 14.79 9.15 6.67
C VAL A 16 13.75 9.55 5.63
N THR A 17 14.16 10.24 4.57
CA THR A 17 13.31 10.64 3.46
C THR A 17 13.72 9.86 2.22
N LEU A 18 12.78 9.06 1.69
CA LEU A 18 12.98 8.22 0.51
C LEU A 18 11.99 8.61 -0.58
N HIS A 19 12.42 8.49 -1.83
CA HIS A 19 11.50 8.59 -2.94
C HIS A 19 10.76 7.26 -3.11
N HIS A 20 9.47 7.31 -3.39
CA HIS A 20 8.62 6.11 -3.47
C HIS A 20 9.02 5.14 -4.60
N ILE A 21 9.86 5.59 -5.58
CA ILE A 21 10.43 4.72 -6.61
C ILE A 21 11.38 3.64 -6.06
N VAL A 22 11.99 3.88 -4.87
CA VAL A 22 12.96 2.97 -4.23
C VAL A 22 12.46 2.41 -2.90
N SER A 23 11.26 2.78 -2.47
CA SER A 23 10.72 2.35 -1.17
C SER A 23 9.20 2.30 -1.19
N ASP A 24 8.65 1.40 -0.40
CA ASP A 24 7.21 1.23 -0.21
C ASP A 24 6.91 0.65 1.18
N GLY A 25 5.63 0.33 1.44
CA GLY A 25 5.21 -0.24 2.71
C GLY A 25 5.85 -1.60 3.03
N TRP A 26 6.29 -2.37 2.04
CA TRP A 26 6.97 -3.66 2.23
C TRP A 26 8.45 -3.49 2.53
N SER A 27 9.12 -2.52 1.90
CA SER A 27 10.56 -2.29 2.09
C SER A 27 10.87 -1.57 3.39
N THR A 28 9.95 -0.75 3.92
CA THR A 28 10.19 0.02 5.15
C THR A 28 10.50 -0.85 6.38
N PRO A 29 9.73 -1.90 6.72
CA PRO A 29 10.08 -2.79 7.82
C PRO A 29 11.44 -3.45 7.66
N ILE A 30 11.79 -3.90 6.45
CA ILE A 30 13.07 -4.53 6.15
C ILE A 30 14.22 -3.54 6.42
N MET A 31 14.10 -2.30 5.91
CA MET A 31 15.12 -1.26 6.15
C MET A 31 15.28 -0.96 7.64
N VAL A 32 14.19 -0.93 8.41
CA VAL A 32 14.24 -0.70 9.86
C VAL A 32 14.94 -1.87 10.56
N GLU A 33 14.62 -3.10 10.19
CA GLU A 33 15.22 -4.30 10.76
C GLU A 33 16.74 -4.35 10.49
N GLU A 34 17.15 -4.14 9.24
CA GLU A 34 18.58 -4.10 8.87
C GLU A 34 19.33 -2.96 9.59
N LEU A 35 18.70 -1.78 9.67
CA LEU A 35 19.26 -0.66 10.42
C LEU A 35 19.49 -1.02 11.90
N MET A 36 18.53 -1.67 12.52
CA MET A 36 18.65 -2.09 13.92
C MET A 36 19.71 -3.15 14.11
N GLN A 37 19.88 -4.08 13.17
CA GLN A 37 20.96 -5.07 13.20
C GLN A 37 22.35 -4.39 13.11
N PHE A 38 22.52 -3.46 12.17
CA PHE A 38 23.76 -2.69 12.06
C PHE A 38 24.03 -1.83 13.30
N TYR A 39 23.00 -1.18 13.85
CA TYR A 39 23.14 -0.36 15.04
C TYR A 39 23.57 -1.19 16.25
N ALA A 40 22.94 -2.36 16.46
CA ALA A 40 23.30 -3.27 17.54
C ALA A 40 24.74 -3.78 17.37
N GLY A 41 25.11 -4.23 16.18
CA GLY A 41 26.47 -4.69 15.88
C GLY A 41 27.51 -3.61 16.11
N TYR A 42 27.25 -2.39 15.66
CA TYR A 42 28.15 -1.25 15.89
C TYR A 42 28.37 -0.95 17.38
N ARG A 43 27.30 -0.97 18.18
CA ARG A 43 27.39 -0.78 19.63
C ARG A 43 28.20 -1.85 20.33
N GLU A 44 28.13 -3.08 19.84
CA GLU A 44 28.83 -4.26 20.38
C GLU A 44 30.26 -4.40 19.82
N GLY A 45 30.68 -3.55 18.89
CA GLY A 45 31.95 -3.69 18.18
C GLY A 45 32.03 -4.92 17.29
N ARG A 46 30.89 -5.45 16.85
CA ARG A 46 30.73 -6.66 16.05
C ARG A 46 30.41 -6.30 14.61
N ALA A 47 31.09 -6.96 13.66
CA ALA A 47 30.71 -6.86 12.25
C ALA A 47 29.31 -7.50 12.04
N VAL A 48 28.50 -6.87 11.22
CA VAL A 48 27.21 -7.38 10.80
C VAL A 48 27.26 -7.66 9.30
N GLU A 49 27.03 -8.90 8.93
CA GLU A 49 26.90 -9.32 7.54
C GLU A 49 25.45 -9.69 7.29
N LEU A 50 24.85 -9.06 6.29
CA LEU A 50 23.54 -9.43 5.80
C LEU A 50 23.68 -10.49 4.72
N GLU A 51 22.68 -11.35 4.57
CA GLU A 51 22.66 -12.30 3.47
C GLU A 51 22.66 -11.55 2.13
N PRO A 52 23.51 -11.99 1.17
CA PRO A 52 23.56 -11.36 -0.15
C PRO A 52 22.23 -11.57 -0.89
N LEU A 53 21.76 -10.53 -1.54
CA LEU A 53 20.56 -10.65 -2.38
C LEU A 53 20.85 -11.58 -3.58
N PRO A 54 19.99 -12.58 -3.84
CA PRO A 54 20.18 -13.49 -4.98
C PRO A 54 20.00 -12.79 -6.33
N ILE A 55 19.23 -11.73 -6.37
CA ILE A 55 19.03 -10.85 -7.54
C ILE A 55 18.97 -9.40 -7.09
N GLN A 56 19.29 -8.48 -7.98
CA GLN A 56 19.11 -7.05 -7.79
C GLN A 56 17.80 -6.59 -8.44
N TYR A 57 17.30 -5.42 -8.03
CA TYR A 57 16.06 -4.87 -8.59
C TYR A 57 16.15 -4.66 -10.12
N ALA A 58 17.32 -4.35 -10.64
CA ALA A 58 17.54 -4.22 -12.08
C ALA A 58 17.29 -5.54 -12.83
N ASP A 59 17.67 -6.68 -12.24
CA ASP A 59 17.43 -8.01 -12.83
C ASP A 59 15.93 -8.32 -12.89
N TYR A 60 15.21 -8.00 -11.80
CA TYR A 60 13.76 -8.09 -11.77
C TYR A 60 13.10 -7.20 -12.84
N ALA A 61 13.53 -5.95 -12.97
CA ALA A 61 12.98 -5.02 -13.95
C ALA A 61 13.19 -5.48 -15.40
N LEU A 62 14.36 -6.05 -15.71
CA LEU A 62 14.67 -6.63 -17.01
C LEU A 62 13.80 -7.88 -17.28
N TRP A 63 13.69 -8.77 -16.29
CA TRP A 63 12.84 -9.94 -16.40
C TRP A 63 11.38 -9.56 -16.62
N GLN A 64 10.82 -8.64 -15.82
CA GLN A 64 9.43 -8.20 -15.93
C GLN A 64 9.14 -7.60 -17.30
N ARG A 65 10.05 -6.77 -17.82
CA ARG A 65 9.91 -6.19 -19.16
C ARG A 65 9.88 -7.28 -20.24
N SER A 66 10.84 -8.18 -20.21
CA SER A 66 10.91 -9.29 -21.18
C SER A 66 9.67 -10.17 -21.12
N TRP A 67 9.19 -10.48 -19.93
CA TRP A 67 7.96 -11.25 -19.72
C TRP A 67 6.72 -10.55 -20.27
N MET A 68 6.59 -9.27 -20.04
CA MET A 68 5.48 -8.45 -20.58
C MET A 68 5.53 -8.39 -22.12
N GLU A 69 6.73 -8.23 -22.69
CA GLU A 69 6.94 -8.17 -24.15
C GLU A 69 6.72 -9.53 -24.83
N ALA A 70 6.86 -10.63 -24.10
CA ALA A 70 6.60 -11.99 -24.60
C ALA A 70 5.10 -12.32 -24.79
N GLY A 71 4.19 -11.34 -24.69
CA GLY A 71 2.75 -11.47 -24.94
C GLY A 71 1.87 -11.33 -23.70
N GLU A 72 2.46 -11.31 -22.52
CA GLU A 72 1.70 -11.19 -21.28
C GLU A 72 0.95 -9.86 -21.17
N ARG A 73 1.56 -8.79 -21.65
CA ARG A 73 0.92 -7.45 -21.69
C ARG A 73 -0.38 -7.49 -22.50
N GLU A 74 -0.36 -8.06 -23.70
CA GLU A 74 -1.52 -8.16 -24.58
C GLU A 74 -2.61 -9.05 -23.96
N ARG A 75 -2.21 -10.16 -23.33
CA ARG A 75 -3.13 -11.06 -22.63
C ARG A 75 -3.85 -10.35 -21.48
N GLN A 76 -3.10 -9.65 -20.64
CA GLN A 76 -3.67 -8.92 -19.50
C GLN A 76 -4.54 -7.74 -19.96
N LEU A 77 -4.10 -6.98 -20.97
CA LEU A 77 -4.89 -5.88 -21.52
C LEU A 77 -6.21 -6.37 -22.13
N ALA A 78 -6.22 -7.51 -22.83
CA ALA A 78 -7.45 -8.08 -23.36
C ALA A 78 -8.43 -8.44 -22.23
N TYR A 79 -7.95 -9.08 -21.15
CA TYR A 79 -8.75 -9.39 -19.97
C TYR A 79 -9.33 -8.12 -19.34
N TRP A 80 -8.51 -7.13 -19.05
CA TRP A 80 -8.97 -5.92 -18.39
C TRP A 80 -9.89 -5.05 -19.24
N ARG A 81 -9.68 -5.02 -20.57
CA ARG A 81 -10.62 -4.38 -21.51
C ARG A 81 -11.99 -5.05 -21.47
N GLN A 82 -12.03 -6.36 -21.34
CA GLN A 82 -13.30 -7.07 -21.19
C GLN A 82 -13.97 -6.78 -19.85
N GLN A 83 -13.22 -6.78 -18.75
CA GLN A 83 -13.74 -6.57 -17.40
C GLN A 83 -14.14 -5.11 -17.11
N LEU A 84 -13.38 -4.16 -17.63
CA LEU A 84 -13.53 -2.74 -17.33
C LEU A 84 -13.89 -1.89 -18.58
N GLY A 85 -14.18 -2.54 -19.72
CA GLY A 85 -14.58 -1.85 -20.94
C GLY A 85 -15.98 -1.24 -20.85
N GLY A 86 -16.36 -0.38 -21.80
CA GLY A 86 -17.66 0.30 -21.84
C GLY A 86 -17.67 1.62 -21.08
N GLU A 87 -18.84 2.06 -20.66
CA GLU A 87 -19.00 3.26 -19.87
C GLU A 87 -18.26 3.13 -18.53
N GLN A 88 -17.57 4.22 -18.17
CA GLN A 88 -16.82 4.31 -16.95
C GLN A 88 -17.57 5.22 -15.97
N PRO A 89 -18.43 4.68 -15.08
CA PRO A 89 -19.18 5.50 -14.16
C PRO A 89 -18.22 6.20 -13.20
N VAL A 90 -18.38 7.50 -13.07
CA VAL A 90 -17.68 8.28 -12.03
C VAL A 90 -18.51 8.17 -10.76
N LEU A 91 -17.85 7.83 -9.64
CA LEU A 91 -18.52 7.75 -8.34
C LEU A 91 -18.96 9.16 -7.91
N GLU A 92 -20.26 9.34 -7.76
CA GLU A 92 -20.90 10.59 -7.36
C GLU A 92 -21.24 10.54 -5.86
N LEU A 93 -20.31 11.00 -5.05
CA LEU A 93 -20.54 11.19 -3.61
C LEU A 93 -21.05 12.61 -3.35
N PRO A 94 -21.94 12.78 -2.35
CA PRO A 94 -22.34 14.13 -1.92
C PRO A 94 -21.10 14.87 -1.40
N THR A 95 -20.80 16.01 -2.00
CA THR A 95 -19.66 16.85 -1.64
C THR A 95 -20.14 18.23 -1.25
N ASP A 96 -19.52 18.84 -0.24
CA ASP A 96 -19.84 20.21 0.18
C ASP A 96 -19.42 21.27 -0.85
N ARG A 97 -18.50 20.90 -1.74
CA ARG A 97 -17.97 21.79 -2.79
C ARG A 97 -17.85 21.02 -4.10
N PRO A 98 -18.05 21.66 -5.25
CA PRO A 98 -17.84 21.01 -6.55
C PRO A 98 -16.38 20.60 -6.72
N ARG A 99 -16.16 19.49 -7.42
CA ARG A 99 -14.79 19.04 -7.77
C ARG A 99 -14.11 20.08 -8.65
N PRO A 100 -12.90 20.53 -8.31
CA PRO A 100 -12.15 21.45 -9.15
C PRO A 100 -11.70 20.77 -10.45
N SER A 101 -11.50 21.55 -11.51
CA SER A 101 -10.99 21.06 -12.80
C SER A 101 -9.56 20.51 -12.72
N VAL A 102 -8.77 21.01 -11.76
CA VAL A 102 -7.42 20.52 -11.45
C VAL A 102 -7.43 19.95 -10.06
N GLN A 103 -6.98 18.69 -9.92
CA GLN A 103 -6.91 18.02 -8.63
C GLN A 103 -5.89 18.72 -7.71
N SER A 104 -6.32 19.05 -6.49
CA SER A 104 -5.43 19.56 -5.45
C SER A 104 -4.62 18.40 -4.84
N PRO A 105 -3.31 18.57 -4.58
CA PRO A 105 -2.51 17.62 -3.82
C PRO A 105 -2.77 17.71 -2.31
N ALA A 106 -3.52 18.71 -1.83
CA ALA A 106 -3.88 18.84 -0.43
C ALA A 106 -4.80 17.68 -0.03
N GLY A 107 -4.48 17.05 1.08
CA GLY A 107 -5.24 15.96 1.66
C GLY A 107 -5.12 15.98 3.16
N ASP A 108 -5.92 15.17 3.82
CA ASP A 108 -5.91 14.98 5.25
C ASP A 108 -6.12 13.53 5.60
N SER A 109 -5.84 13.15 6.85
CA SER A 109 -6.01 11.80 7.36
C SER A 109 -6.86 11.83 8.62
N LEU A 110 -7.94 11.07 8.61
CA LEU A 110 -8.76 10.83 9.78
C LEU A 110 -8.47 9.43 10.33
N GLN A 111 -7.92 9.37 11.52
CA GLN A 111 -7.70 8.10 12.21
C GLN A 111 -8.96 7.69 12.97
N VAL A 112 -9.44 6.48 12.72
CA VAL A 112 -10.60 5.90 13.38
C VAL A 112 -10.17 4.60 14.04
N GLU A 113 -10.39 4.50 15.34
CA GLU A 113 -10.13 3.27 16.10
C GLU A 113 -11.42 2.46 16.21
N LEU A 114 -11.36 1.20 15.81
CA LEU A 114 -12.42 0.24 16.04
C LEU A 114 -12.19 -0.44 17.40
N GLY A 115 -13.23 -0.47 18.24
CA GLY A 115 -13.16 -1.17 19.51
C GLY A 115 -12.79 -2.66 19.35
N GLU A 116 -12.10 -3.23 20.33
CA GLU A 116 -11.60 -4.62 20.29
C GLU A 116 -12.70 -5.65 20.02
N ASP A 117 -13.89 -5.45 20.59
CA ASP A 117 -15.02 -6.39 20.43
C ASP A 117 -15.54 -6.40 19.00
N LEU A 118 -15.63 -5.22 18.35
CA LEU A 118 -15.98 -5.13 16.95
C LEU A 118 -14.92 -5.77 16.07
N GLY A 119 -13.64 -5.47 16.35
CA GLY A 119 -12.53 -6.09 15.63
C GLY A 119 -12.51 -7.61 15.71
N ARG A 120 -12.81 -8.16 16.88
CA ARG A 120 -12.93 -9.61 17.12
C ARG A 120 -14.11 -10.21 16.34
N SER A 121 -15.27 -9.55 16.41
CA SER A 121 -16.50 -9.98 15.71
C SER A 121 -16.32 -9.96 14.19
N LEU A 122 -15.65 -8.96 13.63
CA LEU A 122 -15.36 -8.88 12.19
C LEU A 122 -14.41 -10.02 11.75
N LYS A 123 -13.36 -10.31 12.53
CA LYS A 123 -12.47 -11.45 12.23
C LYS A 123 -13.21 -12.77 12.27
N GLN A 124 -14.06 -12.97 13.26
CA GLN A 124 -14.89 -14.19 13.39
C GLN A 124 -15.86 -14.33 12.21
N LEU A 125 -16.53 -13.25 11.82
CA LEU A 125 -17.44 -13.25 10.66
C LEU A 125 -16.69 -13.58 9.37
N ALA A 126 -15.54 -12.97 9.13
CA ALA A 126 -14.72 -13.26 7.95
C ALA A 126 -14.33 -14.74 7.89
N GLN A 127 -13.92 -15.31 9.03
CA GLN A 127 -13.60 -16.74 9.13
C GLN A 127 -14.80 -17.64 8.86
N GLN A 128 -15.98 -17.32 9.42
CA GLN A 128 -17.22 -18.07 9.20
C GLN A 128 -17.65 -18.05 7.73
N GLN A 129 -17.43 -16.96 7.03
CA GLN A 129 -17.76 -16.80 5.61
C GLN A 129 -16.65 -17.31 4.68
N GLY A 130 -15.53 -17.81 5.18
CA GLY A 130 -14.41 -18.28 4.38
C GLY A 130 -13.73 -17.18 3.56
N VAL A 131 -13.78 -15.93 4.04
CA VAL A 131 -13.17 -14.77 3.38
C VAL A 131 -12.09 -14.12 4.26
N THR A 132 -11.23 -13.32 3.66
CA THR A 132 -10.26 -12.53 4.43
C THR A 132 -10.94 -11.32 5.09
N LEU A 133 -10.35 -10.80 6.17
CA LEU A 133 -10.83 -9.56 6.78
C LEU A 133 -10.83 -8.39 5.78
N PHE A 134 -9.82 -8.34 4.89
CA PHE A 134 -9.76 -7.34 3.81
C PHE A 134 -10.98 -7.43 2.89
N MET A 135 -11.38 -8.63 2.45
CA MET A 135 -12.57 -8.82 1.59
C MET A 135 -13.84 -8.37 2.29
N LEU A 136 -14.00 -8.68 3.57
CA LEU A 136 -15.14 -8.24 4.36
C LEU A 136 -15.20 -6.71 4.49
N LEU A 137 -14.07 -6.08 4.81
CA LEU A 137 -13.98 -4.62 4.94
C LEU A 137 -14.20 -3.92 3.60
N LEU A 138 -13.65 -4.44 2.51
CA LEU A 138 -13.86 -3.91 1.17
C LEU A 138 -15.34 -3.99 0.76
N ALA A 139 -16.01 -5.12 1.00
CA ALA A 139 -17.44 -5.28 0.75
C ALA A 139 -18.27 -4.29 1.57
N SER A 140 -17.93 -4.10 2.84
CA SER A 140 -18.58 -3.11 3.71
C SER A 140 -18.40 -1.69 3.19
N PHE A 141 -17.18 -1.35 2.74
CA PHE A 141 -16.88 -0.04 2.16
C PHE A 141 -17.63 0.20 0.85
N GLN A 142 -17.66 -0.79 -0.05
CA GLN A 142 -18.44 -0.69 -1.28
C GLN A 142 -19.95 -0.54 -0.99
N THR A 143 -20.47 -1.25 0.02
CA THR A 143 -21.86 -1.09 0.46
C THR A 143 -22.15 0.33 0.97
N LEU A 144 -21.21 0.90 1.73
CA LEU A 144 -21.30 2.28 2.19
C LEU A 144 -21.33 3.26 1.01
N LEU A 145 -20.41 3.12 0.07
CA LEU A 145 -20.35 3.95 -1.14
C LEU A 145 -21.61 3.85 -1.98
N HIS A 146 -22.15 2.65 -2.15
CA HIS A 146 -23.42 2.43 -2.82
C HIS A 146 -24.56 3.18 -2.14
N ARG A 147 -24.65 3.10 -0.81
CA ARG A 147 -25.71 3.78 -0.05
C ARG A 147 -25.64 5.31 -0.15
N TYR A 148 -24.44 5.87 -0.26
CA TYR A 148 -24.24 7.32 -0.42
C TYR A 148 -24.46 7.80 -1.85
N SER A 149 -24.04 7.04 -2.85
CA SER A 149 -24.12 7.44 -4.26
C SER A 149 -25.38 6.97 -4.96
N GLY A 150 -26.04 5.91 -4.47
CA GLY A 150 -27.14 5.23 -5.18
C GLY A 150 -26.69 4.43 -6.41
N GLN A 151 -25.39 4.40 -6.71
CA GLN A 151 -24.85 3.73 -7.89
C GLN A 151 -24.65 2.23 -7.63
N PRO A 152 -25.06 1.35 -8.55
CA PRO A 152 -24.90 -0.10 -8.37
C PRO A 152 -23.48 -0.58 -8.65
N GLU A 153 -22.70 0.16 -9.44
CA GLU A 153 -21.32 -0.16 -9.78
C GLU A 153 -20.37 0.71 -8.99
N ILE A 154 -19.60 0.08 -8.10
CA ILE A 154 -18.59 0.75 -7.27
C ILE A 154 -17.21 0.19 -7.61
N ARG A 155 -16.30 1.04 -8.03
CA ARG A 155 -14.92 0.69 -8.36
C ARG A 155 -13.98 1.26 -7.32
N VAL A 156 -13.16 0.39 -6.75
CA VAL A 156 -12.15 0.74 -5.74
C VAL A 156 -10.79 0.30 -6.24
N GLY A 157 -9.86 1.25 -6.35
CA GLY A 157 -8.47 0.94 -6.67
C GLY A 157 -7.72 0.46 -5.42
N VAL A 158 -7.07 -0.69 -5.53
CA VAL A 158 -6.25 -1.24 -4.45
C VAL A 158 -4.81 -1.36 -4.96
N PRO A 159 -3.85 -0.65 -4.35
CA PRO A 159 -2.44 -0.78 -4.72
C PRO A 159 -1.90 -2.14 -4.29
N ILE A 160 -1.11 -2.77 -5.15
CA ILE A 160 -0.41 -4.02 -4.88
C ILE A 160 1.08 -3.83 -5.11
N ALA A 161 1.92 -4.49 -4.32
CA ALA A 161 3.37 -4.39 -4.49
C ALA A 161 3.88 -5.09 -5.76
N ASN A 162 3.22 -6.16 -6.19
CA ASN A 162 3.53 -6.93 -7.40
C ASN A 162 5.01 -7.41 -7.49
N ARG A 163 5.54 -7.90 -6.38
CA ARG A 163 6.90 -8.45 -6.25
C ARG A 163 6.92 -9.61 -5.28
#